data_f91b10ffb69b3e81418ad70764b99f8b
#
_entry.id   f91b10ffb69b3e81418ad70764b99f8b
#
_cell.length_a   1.000
_cell.length_b   1.000
_cell.length_c   1.000
_cell.angle_alpha   90.00
_cell.angle_beta   90.00
_cell.angle_gamma   90.00
#
_symmetry.space_group_name_H-M   'P 1'
#
loop_
_entity.id
_entity.type
_entity.pdbx_description
1 polymer ?
#
loop_
_entity_poly.entity_id
_entity_poly.type
_entity_poly.pdbx_seq_one_letter_code
_entity_poly.pdbx_strand_id
1 'polypeptide(L)'
;MGRIVIAAFKPKPDRQAQLRDVVAKHWGILRAEGLVTDSPRMVMRAGDGTLIEVFEWCSAEAIERAHRNAAVQALWAEFEAVCDYVPLAVLGEAQHPFAEFDAMGL
;
A
#
# COMPACT_ATOMS: atom_id res chain seq x y z
N MET A 1 11.43 -17.10 0.30
CA MET A 1 12.00 -15.81 0.76
C MET A 1 11.07 -14.68 0.42
N GLY A 2 10.82 -13.81 1.37
CA GLY A 2 9.88 -12.72 1.23
C GLY A 2 10.35 -11.60 0.30
N ARG A 3 9.39 -10.79 -0.14
CA ARG A 3 9.65 -9.62 -0.99
C ARG A 3 9.01 -8.41 -0.32
N ILE A 4 9.81 -7.48 0.13
CA ILE A 4 9.30 -6.25 0.74
C ILE A 4 8.96 -5.27 -0.37
N VAL A 5 7.77 -4.69 -0.28
CA VAL A 5 7.29 -3.67 -1.22
C VAL A 5 7.01 -2.37 -0.47
N ILE A 6 7.28 -1.26 -1.13
CA ILE A 6 6.89 0.07 -0.66
C ILE A 6 5.94 0.63 -1.71
N ALA A 7 4.66 0.72 -1.34
CA ALA A 7 3.62 1.22 -2.25
C ALA A 7 3.21 2.63 -1.84
N ALA A 8 3.05 3.53 -2.80
CA ALA A 8 2.63 4.90 -2.54
C ALA A 8 1.32 5.18 -3.27
N PHE A 9 0.31 5.59 -2.51
CA PHE A 9 -1.06 5.85 -2.96
C PHE A 9 -1.37 7.33 -2.79
N LYS A 10 -1.48 8.06 -3.91
CA LYS A 10 -1.84 9.47 -3.87
C LYS A 10 -3.36 9.60 -3.95
N PRO A 11 -4.04 10.16 -2.94
CA PRO A 11 -5.50 10.26 -2.98
C PRO A 11 -5.95 11.16 -4.13
N LYS A 12 -7.02 10.76 -4.81
CA LYS A 12 -7.72 11.65 -5.73
C LYS A 12 -8.35 12.79 -4.94
N PRO A 13 -8.65 13.94 -5.59
CA PRO A 13 -9.28 15.07 -4.88
C PRO A 13 -10.51 14.61 -4.09
N ASP A 14 -10.56 15.00 -2.80
CA ASP A 14 -11.66 14.71 -1.88
C ASP A 14 -11.90 13.22 -1.60
N ARG A 15 -10.89 12.36 -1.82
CA ARG A 15 -10.99 10.92 -1.58
C ARG A 15 -10.07 10.42 -0.46
N GLN A 16 -9.53 11.32 0.36
CA GLN A 16 -8.58 10.95 1.43
C GLN A 16 -9.18 9.93 2.41
N ALA A 17 -10.42 10.15 2.84
CA ALA A 17 -11.07 9.25 3.79
C ALA A 17 -11.32 7.87 3.19
N GLN A 18 -11.77 7.82 1.94
CA GLN A 18 -12.02 6.56 1.24
C GLN A 18 -10.72 5.79 1.01
N LEU A 19 -9.63 6.47 0.65
CA LEU A 19 -8.33 5.84 0.50
C LEU A 19 -7.87 5.24 1.83
N ARG A 20 -8.00 5.98 2.92
CA ARG A 20 -7.64 5.49 4.25
C ARG A 20 -8.40 4.20 4.58
N ASP A 21 -9.69 4.14 4.26
CA ASP A 21 -10.51 2.95 4.52
C ASP A 21 -10.02 1.74 3.71
N VAL A 22 -9.66 1.94 2.44
CA VAL A 22 -9.15 0.87 1.60
C VAL A 22 -7.79 0.38 2.10
N VAL A 23 -6.87 1.29 2.43
CA VAL A 23 -5.56 0.94 2.98
C VAL A 23 -5.72 0.18 4.29
N ALA A 24 -6.67 0.60 5.14
CA ALA A 24 -6.90 -0.04 6.44
C ALA A 24 -7.19 -1.54 6.31
N LYS A 25 -7.91 -1.97 5.29
CA LYS A 25 -8.28 -3.38 5.09
C LYS A 25 -7.36 -4.15 4.14
N HIS A 26 -6.48 -3.47 3.44
CA HIS A 26 -5.66 -4.05 2.36
C HIS A 26 -4.82 -5.24 2.83
N TRP A 27 -3.97 -5.03 3.81
CA TRP A 27 -3.05 -6.07 4.30
C TRP A 27 -3.79 -7.28 4.87
N GLY A 28 -4.88 -7.04 5.62
CA GLY A 28 -5.68 -8.13 6.18
C GLY A 28 -6.30 -9.03 5.12
N ILE A 29 -6.75 -8.45 4.01
CA ILE A 29 -7.27 -9.22 2.88
C ILE A 29 -6.17 -10.04 2.23
N LEU A 30 -5.01 -9.43 1.96
CA LEU A 30 -3.86 -10.15 1.40
C LEU A 30 -3.41 -11.29 2.31
N ARG A 31 -3.42 -11.05 3.63
CA ARG A 31 -3.04 -12.05 4.61
C ARG A 31 -4.02 -13.22 4.64
N ALA A 32 -5.32 -12.93 4.60
CA ALA A 32 -6.35 -13.96 4.56
C ALA A 32 -6.23 -14.85 3.32
N GLU A 33 -5.74 -14.32 2.21
CA GLU A 33 -5.50 -15.06 0.97
C GLU A 33 -4.13 -15.76 0.96
N GLY A 34 -3.35 -15.67 2.03
CA GLY A 34 -2.05 -16.34 2.13
C GLY A 34 -0.96 -15.72 1.27
N LEU A 35 -1.08 -14.46 0.92
CA LEU A 35 -0.17 -13.80 -0.03
C LEU A 35 0.95 -13.01 0.63
N VAL A 36 0.78 -12.59 1.87
CA VAL A 36 1.77 -11.81 2.62
C VAL A 36 2.17 -12.55 3.89
N THR A 37 3.36 -12.20 4.40
CA THR A 37 3.86 -12.81 5.64
C THR A 37 3.18 -12.19 6.86
N ASP A 38 3.46 -12.74 8.05
CA ASP A 38 2.96 -12.19 9.32
C ASP A 38 3.78 -10.99 9.80
N SER A 39 4.83 -10.59 9.09
CA SER A 39 5.58 -9.38 9.42
C SER A 39 4.63 -8.18 9.39
N PRO A 40 4.52 -7.42 10.48
CA PRO A 40 3.58 -6.31 10.55
C PRO A 40 3.85 -5.29 9.45
N ARG A 41 2.78 -4.88 8.77
CA ARG A 41 2.89 -3.81 7.80
C ARG A 41 3.06 -2.47 8.50
N MET A 42 3.57 -1.50 7.77
CA MET A 42 3.70 -0.14 8.27
C MET A 42 3.02 0.80 7.29
N VAL A 43 2.22 1.72 7.82
CA VAL A 43 1.55 2.76 7.02
C VAL A 43 2.00 4.12 7.51
N MET A 44 2.33 5.00 6.58
CA MET A 44 2.78 6.35 6.88
C MET A 44 2.23 7.33 5.84
N ARG A 45 2.26 8.61 6.17
CA ARG A 45 1.71 9.67 5.33
C ARG A 45 2.78 10.70 5.00
N ALA A 46 2.87 11.04 3.72
CA ALA A 46 3.72 12.13 3.24
C ALA A 46 3.02 13.49 3.44
N GLY A 47 3.78 14.56 3.37
CA GLY A 47 3.27 15.92 3.53
C GLY A 47 2.21 16.32 2.51
N ASP A 48 2.20 15.72 1.33
CA ASP A 48 1.21 15.97 0.28
C ASP A 48 -0.07 15.12 0.43
N GLY A 49 -0.15 14.28 1.48
CA GLY A 49 -1.29 13.40 1.71
C GLY A 49 -1.16 12.01 1.13
N THR A 50 -0.11 11.72 0.38
CA THR A 50 0.15 10.37 -0.14
C THR A 50 0.33 9.40 1.02
N LEU A 51 -0.35 8.26 0.97
CA LEU A 51 -0.17 7.19 1.94
C LEU A 51 0.85 6.19 1.41
N ILE A 52 1.78 5.78 2.26
CA ILE A 52 2.82 4.81 1.91
C ILE A 52 2.61 3.58 2.77
N GLU A 53 2.58 2.40 2.14
CA GLU A 53 2.43 1.15 2.85
C GLU A 53 3.64 0.28 2.56
N VAL A 54 4.27 -0.24 3.62
CA VAL A 54 5.42 -1.15 3.54
C VAL A 54 4.98 -2.49 4.09
N PHE A 55 5.09 -3.54 3.28
CA PHE A 55 4.73 -4.88 3.71
C PHE A 55 5.53 -5.94 2.95
N GLU A 56 5.42 -7.19 3.38
CA GLU A 56 6.20 -8.27 2.80
C GLU A 56 5.29 -9.32 2.16
N TRP A 57 5.43 -9.49 0.84
CA TRP A 57 4.86 -10.63 0.12
C TRP A 57 5.58 -11.92 0.52
N CYS A 58 4.87 -13.04 0.55
CA CYS A 58 5.49 -14.33 0.87
C CYS A 58 6.60 -14.70 -0.12
N SER A 59 6.43 -14.34 -1.40
CA SER A 59 7.37 -14.71 -2.47
C SER A 59 7.03 -13.92 -3.74
N ALA A 60 7.88 -14.04 -4.75
CA ALA A 60 7.58 -13.49 -6.08
C ALA A 60 6.35 -14.17 -6.69
N GLU A 61 6.18 -15.49 -6.46
CA GLU A 61 5.01 -16.22 -6.95
C GLU A 61 3.72 -15.74 -6.30
N ALA A 62 3.77 -15.31 -5.04
CA ALA A 62 2.60 -14.74 -4.37
C ALA A 62 2.11 -13.49 -5.08
N ILE A 63 3.02 -12.64 -5.56
CA ILE A 63 2.66 -11.45 -6.33
C ILE A 63 1.93 -11.84 -7.62
N GLU A 64 2.40 -12.86 -8.32
CA GLU A 64 1.74 -13.34 -9.53
C GLU A 64 0.35 -13.91 -9.22
N ARG A 65 0.22 -14.67 -8.12
CA ARG A 65 -1.08 -15.21 -7.70
C ARG A 65 -2.05 -14.10 -7.35
N ALA A 66 -1.57 -13.00 -6.76
CA ALA A 66 -2.40 -11.85 -6.44
C ALA A 66 -3.10 -11.28 -7.68
N HIS A 67 -2.41 -11.24 -8.81
CA HIS A 67 -2.97 -10.74 -10.06
C HIS A 67 -4.12 -11.62 -10.60
N ARG A 68 -4.24 -12.86 -10.12
CA ARG A 68 -5.29 -13.80 -10.51
C ARG A 68 -6.30 -14.07 -9.40
N ASN A 69 -6.16 -13.39 -8.27
CA ASN A 69 -7.01 -13.60 -7.10
C ASN A 69 -8.19 -12.64 -7.15
N ALA A 70 -9.41 -13.20 -7.11
CA ALA A 70 -10.64 -12.40 -7.25
C ALA A 70 -10.81 -11.37 -6.11
N ALA A 71 -10.49 -11.75 -4.87
CA ALA A 71 -10.59 -10.83 -3.72
C ALA A 71 -9.61 -9.67 -3.86
N VAL A 72 -8.39 -9.95 -4.34
CA VAL A 72 -7.36 -8.92 -4.55
C VAL A 72 -7.76 -8.00 -5.70
N GLN A 73 -8.28 -8.54 -6.79
CA GLN A 73 -8.74 -7.74 -7.93
C GLN A 73 -9.86 -6.78 -7.53
N ALA A 74 -10.80 -7.24 -6.71
CA ALA A 74 -11.87 -6.39 -6.18
C ALA A 74 -11.30 -5.27 -5.31
N LEU A 75 -10.31 -5.58 -4.48
CA LEU A 75 -9.62 -4.60 -3.64
C LEU A 75 -8.87 -3.57 -4.50
N TRP A 76 -8.15 -4.00 -5.52
CA TRP A 76 -7.43 -3.10 -6.41
C TRP A 76 -8.36 -2.17 -7.18
N ALA A 77 -9.55 -2.64 -7.55
CA ALA A 77 -10.57 -1.78 -8.16
C ALA A 77 -11.00 -0.65 -7.20
N GLU A 78 -11.11 -0.95 -5.89
CA GLU A 78 -11.39 0.08 -4.90
C GLU A 78 -10.27 1.12 -4.81
N PHE A 79 -9.00 0.67 -4.85
CA PHE A 79 -7.85 1.59 -4.88
C PHE A 79 -7.92 2.51 -6.11
N GLU A 80 -8.13 1.94 -7.29
CA GLU A 80 -8.18 2.72 -8.52
C GLU A 80 -9.25 3.81 -8.52
N ALA A 81 -10.35 3.58 -7.81
CA ALA A 81 -11.44 4.54 -7.69
C ALA A 81 -11.06 5.75 -6.82
N VAL A 82 -10.12 5.61 -5.90
CA VAL A 82 -9.85 6.63 -4.87
C VAL A 82 -8.43 7.18 -4.88
N CYS A 83 -7.51 6.58 -5.62
CA CYS A 83 -6.11 7.04 -5.64
C CYS A 83 -5.44 6.78 -6.99
N ASP A 84 -4.27 7.39 -7.12
CA ASP A 84 -3.31 7.10 -8.18
C ASP A 84 -2.10 6.41 -7.53
N TYR A 85 -1.58 5.37 -8.16
CA TYR A 85 -0.33 4.76 -7.74
C TYR A 85 0.82 5.63 -8.23
N VAL A 86 1.70 6.04 -7.34
CA VAL A 86 2.84 6.89 -7.70
C VAL A 86 4.15 6.23 -7.30
N PRO A 87 5.24 6.48 -8.05
CA PRO A 87 6.56 6.01 -7.63
C PRO A 87 6.97 6.72 -6.34
N LEU A 88 7.63 5.99 -5.43
CA LEU A 88 8.16 6.58 -4.21
C LEU A 88 9.04 7.81 -4.50
N ALA A 89 9.78 7.77 -5.59
CA ALA A 89 10.73 8.82 -5.97
C ALA A 89 10.08 10.19 -6.22
N VAL A 90 8.77 10.27 -6.48
CA VAL A 90 8.10 11.57 -6.69
C VAL A 90 7.84 12.32 -5.39
N LEU A 91 7.96 11.66 -4.25
CA LEU A 91 7.72 12.29 -2.95
C LEU A 91 8.92 13.17 -2.56
N GLY A 92 8.64 14.38 -2.06
CA GLY A 92 9.69 15.29 -1.61
C GLY A 92 10.57 14.67 -0.55
N GLU A 93 9.97 13.96 0.40
CA GLU A 93 10.70 13.30 1.48
C GLU A 93 11.72 12.28 0.97
N ALA A 94 11.38 11.58 -0.12
CA ALA A 94 12.27 10.55 -0.69
C ALA A 94 13.50 11.13 -1.38
N GLN A 95 13.59 12.45 -1.53
CA GLN A 95 14.77 13.12 -2.09
C GLN A 95 15.87 13.31 -1.05
N HIS A 96 15.64 12.96 0.21
CA HIS A 96 16.58 13.14 1.31
C HIS A 96 17.12 11.79 1.78
N PRO A 97 18.40 11.75 2.27
CA PRO A 97 18.99 10.49 2.76
C PRO A 97 18.22 9.85 3.93
N PHE A 98 17.59 10.67 4.75
CA PHE A 98 16.79 10.20 5.89
C PHE A 98 15.36 10.72 5.71
N ALA A 99 14.62 10.06 4.82
CA ALA A 99 13.23 10.42 4.55
C ALA A 99 12.35 10.12 5.76
N GLU A 100 11.55 11.11 6.17
CA GLU A 100 10.68 10.99 7.33
C GLU A 100 9.23 11.21 6.92
N PHE A 101 8.35 10.38 7.48
CA PHE A 101 6.90 10.42 7.19
C PHE A 101 6.13 10.34 8.51
N ASP A 102 4.91 10.84 8.52
CA ASP A 102 4.04 10.69 9.68
C ASP A 102 3.56 9.25 9.81
N ALA A 103 3.64 8.70 11.03
CA ALA A 103 3.12 7.36 11.28
C ALA A 103 1.59 7.37 11.24
N MET A 104 1.01 6.33 10.64
CA MET A 104 -0.43 6.12 10.59
C MET A 104 -0.80 4.89 11.41
N GLY A 105 -1.80 5.01 12.28
CA GLY A 105 -2.26 3.91 13.13
C GLY A 105 -3.29 3.02 12.46
N LEU A 106 -2.98 2.53 11.29
CA LEU A 106 -3.91 1.67 10.52
C LEU A 106 -3.58 0.20 10.67
#